data_98f384fe91f41c7dcac85659c00b389f
#
_entry.id   98f384fe91f41c7dcac85659c00b389f
#
_cell.length_a   1.000
_cell.length_b   1.000
_cell.length_c   1.000
_cell.angle_alpha   90.00
_cell.angle_beta   90.00
_cell.angle_gamma   90.00
#
_symmetry.space_group_name_H-M   'P 1'
#
loop_
_entity.id
_entity.type
_entity.pdbx_description
1 polymer ?
#
loop_
_entity_poly.entity_id
_entity_poly.type
_entity_poly.pdbx_seq_one_letter_code
_entity_poly.pdbx_strand_id
1 'polypeptide(L)' 'GALAEPQLRLAVRHARQAGASQREIAETIWQMSMFGGLPAMQKALELAQAVFAEEDDAA' A
#
# COMPACT_ATOMS: atom_id res chain seq x y z
N GLY A 1 2.12 -2.28 -16.74
CA GLY A 1 1.21 -1.27 -16.22
C GLY A 1 1.06 -1.33 -14.73
N ALA A 2 0.34 -0.38 -14.18
CA ALA A 2 0.07 -0.35 -12.75
C ALA A 2 -0.81 -1.53 -12.35
N LEU A 3 -0.63 -2.02 -11.11
CA LEU A 3 -1.51 -3.04 -10.58
C LEU A 3 -2.93 -2.49 -10.43
N ALA A 4 -3.92 -3.35 -10.66
CA ALA A 4 -5.30 -3.00 -10.37
C ALA A 4 -5.48 -2.83 -8.87
N GLU A 5 -6.47 -2.03 -8.45
CA GLU A 5 -6.71 -1.77 -7.03
C GLU A 5 -6.84 -3.04 -6.19
N PRO A 6 -7.61 -4.08 -6.60
CA PRO A 6 -7.70 -5.30 -5.80
C PRO A 6 -6.36 -6.00 -5.64
N GLN A 7 -5.52 -5.99 -6.68
CA GLN A 7 -4.21 -6.61 -6.63
C GLN A 7 -3.28 -5.86 -5.68
N LEU A 8 -3.33 -4.54 -5.69
CA LEU A 8 -2.53 -3.73 -4.79
C LEU A 8 -2.95 -3.94 -3.33
N ARG A 9 -4.25 -3.95 -3.06
CA ARG A 9 -4.75 -4.23 -1.71
C ARG A 9 -4.28 -5.60 -1.22
N LEU A 10 -4.35 -6.61 -2.07
CA LEU A 10 -3.91 -7.95 -1.72
C LEU A 10 -2.42 -7.98 -1.43
N ALA A 11 -1.62 -7.28 -2.23
CA ALA A 11 -0.18 -7.20 -2.02
C ALA A 11 0.16 -6.55 -0.67
N VAL A 12 -0.55 -5.49 -0.31
CA VAL A 12 -0.36 -4.82 0.99
C VAL A 12 -0.72 -5.78 2.14
N ARG A 13 -1.85 -6.48 2.03
CA ARG A 13 -2.25 -7.46 3.06
C ARG A 13 -1.21 -8.56 3.22
N HIS A 14 -0.72 -9.10 2.11
CA HIS A 14 0.29 -10.16 2.14
C HIS A 14 1.60 -9.65 2.77
N ALA A 15 2.02 -8.44 2.45
CA ALA A 15 3.21 -7.84 3.05
C ALA A 15 3.05 -7.70 4.57
N ARG A 16 1.87 -7.25 5.03
CA ARG A 16 1.59 -7.14 6.46
C ARG A 16 1.65 -8.52 7.14
N GLN A 17 1.05 -9.52 6.53
CA GLN A 17 1.06 -10.88 7.06
C GLN A 17 2.48 -11.46 7.13
N ALA A 18 3.34 -11.06 6.21
CA ALA A 18 4.74 -11.47 6.19
C ALA A 18 5.61 -10.70 7.18
N GLY A 19 5.05 -9.72 7.88
CA GLY A 19 5.76 -9.01 8.95
C GLY A 19 6.22 -7.60 8.59
N ALA A 20 5.95 -7.12 7.39
CA ALA A 20 6.29 -5.75 7.02
C ALA A 20 5.45 -4.76 7.82
N SER A 21 6.08 -3.72 8.36
CA SER A 21 5.36 -2.68 9.09
C SER A 21 4.59 -1.78 8.13
N GLN A 22 3.59 -1.08 8.65
CA GLN A 22 2.87 -0.08 7.87
C GLN A 22 3.83 0.97 7.31
N ARG A 23 4.80 1.40 8.12
CA ARG A 23 5.79 2.38 7.70
C ARG A 23 6.66 1.85 6.56
N GLU A 24 7.13 0.61 6.66
CA GLU A 24 7.94 0.00 5.60
C GLU A 24 7.18 -0.08 4.28
N ILE A 25 5.91 -0.44 4.34
CA ILE A 25 5.06 -0.50 3.16
C ILE A 25 4.88 0.89 2.55
N ALA A 26 4.60 1.89 3.38
CA ALA A 26 4.44 3.27 2.90
C ALA A 26 5.73 3.80 2.25
N GLU A 27 6.87 3.54 2.87
CA GLU A 27 8.18 3.94 2.31
C GLU A 27 8.45 3.25 0.98
N THR A 28 8.13 1.97 0.87
CA THR A 28 8.30 1.22 -0.37
C THR A 28 7.43 1.78 -1.49
N ILE A 29 6.17 2.07 -1.18
CA ILE A 29 5.25 2.68 -2.14
C ILE A 29 5.79 4.03 -2.61
N TRP A 30 6.29 4.84 -1.67
CA TRP A 30 6.83 6.14 -1.99
C TRP A 30 8.01 6.03 -2.95
N GLN A 31 8.95 5.13 -2.67
CA GLN A 31 10.12 4.90 -3.52
C GLN A 31 9.76 4.42 -4.91
N MET A 32 8.87 3.42 -4.98
CA MET A 32 8.46 2.85 -6.26
C MET A 32 7.67 3.84 -7.11
N SER A 33 6.89 4.69 -6.48
CA SER A 33 5.98 5.60 -7.17
C SER A 33 6.66 6.87 -7.64
N MET A 34 7.90 7.13 -7.21
CA MET A 34 8.65 8.29 -7.68
C MET A 34 8.80 8.32 -9.20
N PHE A 35 8.84 7.15 -9.82
CA PHE A 35 8.96 7.04 -11.27
C PHE A 35 7.62 7.15 -11.98
N GLY A 36 6.51 6.91 -11.28
CA GLY A 36 5.17 6.95 -11.84
C GLY A 36 4.45 8.29 -11.67
N GLY A 37 5.05 9.20 -10.92
CA GLY A 37 4.48 10.52 -10.66
C GLY A 37 3.61 10.58 -9.43
N LEU A 38 3.31 11.81 -8.99
CA LEU A 38 2.58 12.06 -7.75
C LEU A 38 1.17 11.46 -7.72
N PRO A 39 0.37 11.53 -8.80
CA PRO A 39 -0.97 10.93 -8.74
C PRO A 39 -0.95 9.43 -8.48
N ALA A 40 -0.02 8.70 -9.08
CA ALA A 40 0.12 7.27 -8.86
C ALA A 40 0.54 6.98 -7.42
N MET A 41 1.44 7.77 -6.87
CA MET A 41 1.88 7.63 -5.49
C MET A 41 0.73 7.87 -4.52
N GLN A 42 -0.05 8.94 -4.73
CA GLN A 42 -1.17 9.28 -3.87
C GLN A 42 -2.21 8.17 -3.87
N LYS A 43 -2.51 7.62 -5.06
CA LYS A 43 -3.48 6.52 -5.18
C LYS A 43 -3.01 5.29 -4.43
N ALA A 44 -1.75 4.92 -4.58
CA ALA A 44 -1.19 3.75 -3.91
C ALA A 44 -1.18 3.91 -2.40
N LEU A 45 -0.84 5.10 -1.91
CA LEU A 45 -0.85 5.38 -0.47
C LEU A 45 -2.27 5.35 0.10
N GLU A 46 -3.25 5.87 -0.62
CA GLU A 46 -4.66 5.81 -0.21
C GLU A 46 -5.12 4.37 -0.05
N LEU A 47 -4.77 3.50 -1.01
CA LEU A 47 -5.14 2.10 -0.95
C LEU A 47 -4.47 1.39 0.23
N ALA A 48 -3.20 1.68 0.48
CA ALA A 48 -2.48 1.11 1.62
C ALA A 48 -3.11 1.57 2.93
N GLN A 49 -3.46 2.85 3.05
CA GLN A 49 -4.11 3.39 4.24
C GLN A 49 -5.46 2.74 4.49
N ALA A 50 -6.21 2.41 3.42
CA ALA A 50 -7.47 1.71 3.56
C ALA A 50 -7.28 0.31 4.17
N VAL A 51 -6.24 -0.41 3.75
CA VAL A 51 -5.91 -1.71 4.33
C VAL A 51 -5.50 -1.56 5.80
N PHE A 52 -4.69 -0.56 6.12
CA PHE A 52 -4.27 -0.32 7.50
C PHE A 52 -5.46 0.01 8.41
N ALA A 53 -6.41 0.79 7.91
CA ALA A 53 -7.61 1.12 8.66
C ALA A 53 -8.47 -0.13 8.92
N GLU A 54 -8.56 -1.04 7.96
CA GLU A 54 -9.26 -2.32 8.17
C GLU A 54 -8.61 -3.12 9.30
N GLU A 55 -7.28 -3.17 9.35
CA GLU A 55 -6.55 -3.88 10.40
C GLU A 55 -6.81 -3.24 11.77
N ASP A 56 -6.74 -1.91 11.84
CA ASP A 56 -6.95 -1.18 13.09
C ASP A 56 -8.38 -1.36 13.61
N ASP A 57 -9.36 -1.40 12.72
CA ASP A 57 -10.76 -1.64 13.09
C ASP A 57 -10.98 -3.08 13.55
N ALA A 58 -10.23 -4.04 13.00
CA ALA A 58 -10.34 -5.44 13.37
C ALA A 58 -9.66 -5.77 14.70
N ALA A 59 -8.72 -4.92 15.11
CA ALA A 59 -8.05 -5.10 16.38
C ALA A 59 -8.94 -4.63 17.53
#